data_58d04aa576b137adf9d0a81dbb3afea5
#
_entry.id   58d04aa576b137adf9d0a81dbb3afea5
#
_cell.length_a   1.000
_cell.length_b   1.000
_cell.length_c   1.000
_cell.angle_alpha   90.00
_cell.angle_beta   90.00
_cell.angle_gamma   90.00
#
_symmetry.space_group_name_H-M   'P 1'
#
loop_
_entity.id
_entity.type
_entity.pdbx_description
1 polymer ?
#
loop_
_entity_poly.entity_id
_entity_poly.type
_entity_poly.pdbx_seq_one_letter_code
_entity_poly.pdbx_strand_id
1 'polypeptide(L)'
;MSNMREIPEYQCISEWEMGDDFSDVDWEYAYTTKCHSAQGAAEDYAAREEFTDEEIVVVRNKATGEISHWRVEPETIFNAYEED
;
A
#
# COMPACT_ATOMS: atom_id res chain seq x y z
N MET A 1 -6.31 -27.92 9.07
CA MET A 1 -6.37 -27.30 8.97
C MET A 1 -6.17 -26.32 9.12
N SER A 2 -5.80 -26.02 8.85
CA SER A 2 -5.40 -25.01 9.10
C SER A 2 -6.11 -24.06 8.83
N ASN A 3 -6.75 -23.65 9.13
CA ASN A 3 -7.51 -22.74 8.91
C ASN A 3 -6.90 -21.57 9.18
N MET A 4 -5.78 -21.43 9.11
CA MET A 4 -5.22 -20.38 9.38
C MET A 4 -5.49 -19.46 8.46
N ARG A 5 -6.13 -18.54 8.59
CA ARG A 5 -6.33 -17.52 7.85
C ARG A 5 -5.21 -16.67 8.02
N GLU A 6 -4.19 -16.71 7.30
CA GLU A 6 -3.10 -15.79 7.36
C GLU A 6 -3.50 -14.48 6.75
N ILE A 7 -3.23 -13.41 7.45
CA ILE A 7 -3.50 -12.09 6.92
C ILE A 7 -2.38 -11.75 5.93
N PRO A 8 -2.71 -11.40 4.69
CA PRO A 8 -1.70 -11.12 3.68
C PRO A 8 -0.83 -9.93 4.05
N GLU A 9 0.41 -9.96 3.58
CA GLU A 9 1.30 -8.83 3.75
C GLU A 9 1.27 -8.01 2.47
N TYR A 10 1.24 -6.70 2.62
CA TYR A 10 1.26 -5.78 1.51
C TYR A 10 2.44 -4.82 1.66
N GLN A 11 3.03 -4.45 0.55
CA GLN A 11 4.12 -3.49 0.52
C GLN A 11 3.58 -2.21 -0.11
N CYS A 12 3.84 -1.08 0.53
CA CYS A 12 3.26 0.19 0.11
C CYS A 12 4.34 1.23 -0.09
N ILE A 13 4.17 2.08 -1.11
CA ILE A 13 5.10 3.16 -1.35
C ILE A 13 4.33 4.25 -2.10
N SER A 14 4.68 5.51 -1.86
CA SER A 14 4.08 6.60 -2.60
C SER A 14 4.53 6.55 -4.05
N GLU A 15 3.60 6.79 -4.97
CA GLU A 15 3.92 6.69 -6.38
C GLU A 15 5.08 7.61 -6.76
N TRP A 16 5.12 8.81 -6.19
CA TRP A 16 6.15 9.76 -6.54
C TRP A 16 7.55 9.30 -6.11
N GLU A 17 7.61 8.40 -5.15
CA GLU A 17 8.91 7.89 -4.70
C GLU A 17 9.43 6.77 -5.58
N MET A 18 8.57 6.18 -6.40
CA MET A 18 9.00 5.03 -7.18
C MET A 18 10.02 5.41 -8.25
N GLY A 19 9.77 6.50 -8.96
CA GLY A 19 10.71 6.90 -10.00
C GLY A 19 10.80 5.88 -11.12
N ASP A 20 11.63 6.20 -12.13
CA ASP A 20 11.78 5.33 -13.28
C ASP A 20 12.71 4.17 -12.98
N ASP A 21 13.53 4.28 -11.95
CA ASP A 21 14.49 3.23 -11.64
C ASP A 21 13.95 2.24 -10.61
N PHE A 22 12.71 2.37 -10.22
CA PHE A 22 12.14 1.49 -9.21
C PHE A 22 12.11 0.05 -9.73
N SER A 23 12.56 -0.89 -8.94
CA SER A 23 12.64 -2.29 -9.35
C SER A 23 12.10 -3.18 -8.25
N ASP A 24 12.04 -4.49 -8.52
CA ASP A 24 11.55 -5.44 -7.52
C ASP A 24 12.40 -5.42 -6.26
N VAL A 25 13.68 -5.11 -6.38
CA VAL A 25 14.56 -5.05 -5.22
C VAL A 25 14.13 -3.92 -4.29
N ASP A 26 13.64 -2.83 -4.88
CA ASP A 26 13.27 -1.67 -4.07
C ASP A 26 12.04 -1.96 -3.22
N TRP A 27 11.21 -2.92 -3.61
CA TRP A 27 10.06 -3.27 -2.81
C TRP A 27 10.46 -3.77 -1.42
N GLU A 28 11.67 -4.28 -1.28
CA GLU A 28 12.11 -4.78 0.00
C GLU A 28 12.26 -3.64 1.01
N TYR A 29 12.40 -2.41 0.54
CA TYR A 29 12.54 -1.27 1.42
C TYR A 29 11.21 -0.53 1.59
N ALA A 30 10.16 -0.98 0.93
CA ALA A 30 8.85 -0.34 1.05
C ALA A 30 8.22 -0.71 2.38
N TYR A 31 7.31 0.16 2.84
CA TYR A 31 6.61 -0.11 4.08
C TYR A 31 5.79 -1.40 3.91
N THR A 32 5.91 -2.31 4.85
CA THR A 32 5.20 -3.59 4.81
C THR A 32 4.20 -3.64 5.95
N THR A 33 2.99 -4.04 5.66
CA THR A 33 1.96 -4.15 6.68
C THR A 33 1.06 -5.34 6.38
N LYS A 34 0.45 -5.89 7.41
CA LYS A 34 -0.49 -6.99 7.25
C LYS A 34 -1.90 -6.43 7.34
N CYS A 35 -2.66 -6.59 6.29
CA CYS A 35 -4.03 -6.08 6.23
C CYS A 35 -4.90 -7.05 5.47
N HIS A 36 -6.20 -6.91 5.62
CA HIS A 36 -7.14 -7.80 4.95
C HIS A 36 -7.32 -7.41 3.48
N SER A 37 -6.91 -6.23 3.08
CA SER A 37 -7.07 -5.80 1.69
C SER A 37 -6.02 -4.77 1.34
N ALA A 38 -5.81 -4.56 0.04
CA ALA A 38 -4.88 -3.55 -0.43
C ALA A 38 -5.36 -2.15 -0.03
N GLN A 39 -6.68 -1.94 -0.01
CA GLN A 39 -7.24 -0.67 0.41
C GLN A 39 -6.83 -0.35 1.84
N GLY A 40 -6.98 -1.32 2.74
CA GLY A 40 -6.60 -1.13 4.13
C GLY A 40 -5.11 -0.86 4.28
N ALA A 41 -4.30 -1.53 3.45
CA ALA A 41 -2.86 -1.31 3.49
C ALA A 41 -2.50 0.10 3.07
N ALA A 42 -3.17 0.61 2.03
CA ALA A 42 -2.91 1.97 1.57
C ALA A 42 -3.29 2.99 2.65
N GLU A 43 -4.41 2.76 3.33
CA GLU A 43 -4.86 3.66 4.39
C GLU A 43 -3.89 3.62 5.58
N ASP A 44 -3.39 2.44 5.90
CA ASP A 44 -2.45 2.29 7.00
C ASP A 44 -1.15 3.02 6.71
N TYR A 45 -0.68 2.91 5.47
CA TYR A 45 0.54 3.59 5.05
C TYR A 45 0.35 5.12 5.14
N ALA A 46 -0.80 5.60 4.69
CA ALA A 46 -1.06 7.04 4.71
C ALA A 46 -1.09 7.58 6.13
N ALA A 47 -1.69 6.82 7.04
CA ALA A 47 -1.76 7.23 8.44
C ALA A 47 -0.37 7.28 9.05
N ARG A 48 0.48 6.32 8.68
CA ARG A 48 1.82 6.28 9.21
C ARG A 48 2.67 7.44 8.69
N GLU A 49 2.48 7.79 7.40
CA GLU A 49 3.26 8.87 6.80
C GLU A 49 2.66 10.23 7.06
N GLU A 50 1.48 10.29 7.65
CA GLU A 50 0.81 11.54 7.99
C GLU A 50 0.67 12.43 6.77
N PHE A 51 0.06 11.87 5.72
CA PHE A 51 -0.16 12.63 4.50
C PHE A 51 -0.90 13.92 4.78
N THR A 52 -0.46 14.99 4.13
CA THR A 52 -1.14 16.27 4.23
C THR A 52 -1.86 16.62 2.94
N ASP A 53 -1.54 15.93 1.85
CA ASP A 53 -2.16 16.15 0.56
C ASP A 53 -2.58 14.82 -0.04
N GLU A 54 -3.45 14.87 -1.05
CA GLU A 54 -3.86 13.67 -1.73
C GLU A 54 -2.66 13.07 -2.44
N GLU A 55 -2.48 11.77 -2.31
CA GLU A 55 -1.36 11.09 -2.93
C GLU A 55 -1.80 9.73 -3.44
N ILE A 56 -1.06 9.21 -4.42
CA ILE A 56 -1.29 7.87 -4.93
C ILE A 56 -0.32 6.93 -4.22
N VAL A 57 -0.85 5.88 -3.65
CA VAL A 57 -0.05 4.85 -2.99
C VAL A 57 -0.08 3.60 -3.85
N VAL A 58 1.07 3.06 -4.16
CA VAL A 58 1.19 1.83 -4.92
C VAL A 58 1.33 0.69 -3.91
N VAL A 59 0.46 -0.29 -4.02
CA VAL A 59 0.41 -1.40 -3.07
C VAL A 59 0.67 -2.70 -3.82
N ARG A 60 1.58 -3.50 -3.30
CA ARG A 60 1.90 -4.79 -3.88
C ARG A 60 1.54 -5.88 -2.90
N ASN A 61 0.78 -6.87 -3.35
CA ASN A 61 0.49 -8.03 -2.52
C ASN A 61 1.73 -8.92 -2.53
N LYS A 62 2.35 -9.09 -1.38
CA LYS A 62 3.62 -9.81 -1.31
C LYS A 62 3.49 -11.27 -1.70
N ALA A 63 2.34 -11.86 -1.43
CA ALA A 63 2.13 -13.27 -1.72
C ALA A 63 1.89 -13.54 -3.21
N THR A 64 1.15 -12.65 -3.88
CA THR A 64 0.78 -12.87 -5.28
C THR A 64 1.56 -12.00 -6.25
N GLY A 65 2.15 -10.92 -5.78
CA GLY A 65 2.84 -9.97 -6.65
C GLY A 65 1.90 -8.99 -7.33
N GLU A 66 0.61 -9.06 -7.04
CA GLU A 66 -0.36 -8.17 -7.68
C GLU A 66 -0.15 -6.75 -7.20
N ILE A 67 -0.17 -5.80 -8.12
CA ILE A 67 0.06 -4.39 -7.79
C ILE A 67 -1.20 -3.60 -8.07
N SER A 68 -1.54 -2.70 -7.17
CA SER A 68 -2.68 -1.81 -7.34
C SER A 68 -2.29 -0.40 -6.94
N HIS A 69 -3.03 0.57 -7.47
CA HIS A 69 -2.77 1.99 -7.18
C HIS A 69 -3.98 2.53 -6.45
N TRP A 70 -3.75 3.26 -5.37
CA TRP A 70 -4.83 3.78 -4.54
C TRP A 70 -4.63 5.27 -4.31
N ARG A 71 -5.66 6.05 -4.56
CA ARG A 71 -5.63 7.47 -4.27
C ARG A 71 -6.13 7.65 -2.85
N VAL A 72 -5.28 8.21 -2.01
CA VAL A 72 -5.61 8.40 -0.61
C VAL A 72 -5.80 9.88 -0.33
N GLU A 73 -6.92 10.23 0.25
CA GLU A 73 -7.25 11.61 0.55
C GLU A 73 -7.09 11.84 2.05
N PRO A 74 -6.29 12.83 2.44
CA PRO A 74 -6.07 13.11 3.86
C PRO A 74 -7.25 13.86 4.45
N GLU A 75 -7.96 13.21 5.32
CA GLU A 75 -9.07 13.82 6.04
C GLU A 75 -8.99 13.35 7.48
N THR A 76 -10.02 13.56 8.25
CA THR A 76 -10.02 13.07 9.62
C THR A 76 -9.73 11.58 9.64
N ILE A 77 -10.29 10.85 8.68
CA ILE A 77 -10.01 9.44 8.51
C ILE A 77 -9.50 9.29 7.11
N PHE A 78 -8.35 8.65 6.95
CA PHE A 78 -7.78 8.45 5.61
C PHE A 78 -8.64 7.45 4.84
N ASN A 79 -8.96 7.79 3.61
CA ASN A 79 -9.73 6.92 2.75
C ASN A 79 -8.94 6.64 1.50
N ALA A 80 -8.90 5.40 1.06
CA ALA A 80 -8.18 4.99 -0.13
C ALA A 80 -9.17 4.56 -1.21
N TYR A 81 -8.97 5.05 -2.42
CA TYR A 81 -9.82 4.71 -3.55
C TYR A 81 -8.95 4.12 -4.65
N GLU A 82 -9.41 3.03 -5.25
CA GLU A 82 -8.64 2.38 -6.28
C GLU A 82 -8.59 3.24 -7.52
N GLU A 83 -7.40 3.36 -8.11
CA GLU A 83 -7.20 4.12 -9.33
C GLU A 83 -6.90 3.15 -10.45
N ASP A 84 -7.51 3.36 -11.59
CA ASP A 84 -7.28 2.49 -12.75
C ASP A 84 -6.19 3.01 -13.67
#